data_3e1de84e30acf6c6697fe19428377591
#
_entry.id   3e1de84e30acf6c6697fe19428377591
#
_cell.length_a   1.000
_cell.length_b   1.000
_cell.length_c   1.000
_cell.angle_alpha   90.00
_cell.angle_beta   90.00
_cell.angle_gamma   90.00
#
_symmetry.space_group_name_H-M   'P 1'
#
loop_
_entity.id
_entity.type
_entity.pdbx_description
1 polymer ?
#
loop_
_entity_poly.entity_id
_entity_poly.type
_entity_poly.pdbx_seq_one_letter_code
_entity_poly.pdbx_strand_id
1 'polypeptide(L)'
;MKNLFLISAIMFSFMQIIYAAPSKAEAEVAIAFEKYFDARANQNWDTVASMESASGTYNSNSDGSFHKVLSKTTAAQWKASGQAGALNIYYPEFAELSDDVVYVRFYYEGIAINGSKSSDYRTKVTQNWIKENGKWVVKTQHYSPAQFGGVHITVASDFEE
;
A
#
# COMPACT_ATOMS: atom_id res chain seq x y z
N MET A 1 -40.90 -57.99 5.33
CA MET A 1 -40.10 -57.12 4.43
C MET A 1 -39.73 -55.87 5.23
N LYS A 2 -38.49 -55.79 5.67
CA LYS A 2 -37.99 -54.66 6.50
C LYS A 2 -37.19 -53.73 5.58
N ASN A 3 -37.71 -52.53 5.35
CA ASN A 3 -37.02 -51.50 4.57
C ASN A 3 -35.95 -50.86 5.45
N LEU A 4 -34.71 -51.10 5.05
CA LEU A 4 -33.53 -50.46 5.66
C LEU A 4 -33.30 -49.10 4.96
N PHE A 5 -33.63 -48.02 5.62
CA PHE A 5 -33.26 -46.65 5.16
C PHE A 5 -31.79 -46.38 5.48
N LEU A 6 -30.95 -46.34 4.45
CA LEU A 6 -29.55 -45.92 4.57
C LEU A 6 -29.52 -44.38 4.53
N ILE A 7 -29.33 -43.76 5.65
CA ILE A 7 -29.11 -42.28 5.75
C ILE A 7 -27.62 -42.06 5.47
N SER A 8 -27.33 -41.56 4.28
CA SER A 8 -25.98 -41.10 3.92
C SER A 8 -25.76 -39.73 4.49
N ALA A 9 -24.99 -39.62 5.58
CA ALA A 9 -24.57 -38.35 6.15
C ALA A 9 -23.42 -37.78 5.29
N ILE A 10 -23.75 -36.81 4.46
CA ILE A 10 -22.75 -36.02 3.74
C ILE A 10 -22.11 -35.06 4.72
N MET A 11 -20.89 -35.39 5.18
CA MET A 11 -20.08 -34.46 5.94
C MET A 11 -19.58 -33.38 4.99
N PHE A 12 -20.21 -32.20 5.06
CA PHE A 12 -19.66 -30.98 4.47
C PHE A 12 -18.49 -30.52 5.36
N SER A 13 -17.27 -30.88 4.99
CA SER A 13 -16.06 -30.29 5.54
C SER A 13 -16.00 -28.83 5.09
N PHE A 14 -16.46 -27.91 5.92
CA PHE A 14 -16.19 -26.50 5.76
C PHE A 14 -14.67 -26.30 5.92
N MET A 15 -13.98 -26.12 4.81
CA MET A 15 -12.60 -25.70 4.78
C MET A 15 -12.59 -24.21 5.20
N GLN A 16 -12.50 -23.96 6.51
CA GLN A 16 -12.30 -22.61 7.01
C GLN A 16 -10.91 -22.19 6.57
N ILE A 17 -10.83 -21.20 5.69
CA ILE A 17 -9.58 -20.51 5.42
C ILE A 17 -9.26 -19.73 6.68
N ILE A 18 -8.38 -20.31 7.51
CA ILE A 18 -7.87 -19.63 8.70
C ILE A 18 -6.84 -18.61 8.18
N TYR A 19 -7.25 -17.35 8.07
CA TYR A 19 -6.27 -16.27 7.94
C TYR A 19 -5.47 -16.24 9.24
N ALA A 20 -4.17 -16.42 9.14
CA ALA A 20 -3.29 -16.24 10.29
C ALA A 20 -3.44 -14.82 10.82
N ALA A 21 -3.48 -14.66 12.14
CA ALA A 21 -3.44 -13.33 12.72
C ALA A 21 -2.16 -12.60 12.26
N PRO A 22 -2.22 -11.28 12.03
CA PRO A 22 -1.05 -10.52 11.64
C PRO A 22 0.06 -10.67 12.68
N SER A 23 1.30 -10.73 12.24
CA SER A 23 2.44 -10.75 13.13
C SER A 23 2.56 -9.42 13.89
N LYS A 24 3.39 -9.41 14.93
CA LYS A 24 3.65 -8.16 15.67
C LYS A 24 4.26 -7.09 14.77
N ALA A 25 5.19 -7.44 13.89
CA ALA A 25 5.82 -6.51 12.97
C ALA A 25 4.81 -5.96 11.96
N GLU A 26 3.94 -6.81 11.40
CA GLU A 26 2.87 -6.40 10.49
C GLU A 26 1.90 -5.43 11.16
N ALA A 27 1.47 -5.72 12.39
CA ALA A 27 0.58 -4.83 13.14
C ALA A 27 1.23 -3.48 13.46
N GLU A 28 2.50 -3.46 13.88
CA GLU A 28 3.27 -2.24 14.13
C GLU A 28 3.43 -1.40 12.85
N VAL A 29 3.72 -2.05 11.72
CA VAL A 29 3.87 -1.37 10.43
C VAL A 29 2.53 -0.86 9.92
N ALA A 30 1.42 -1.58 10.11
CA ALA A 30 0.11 -1.10 9.73
C ALA A 30 -0.22 0.26 10.41
N ILE A 31 0.05 0.38 11.70
CA ILE A 31 -0.11 1.64 12.44
C ILE A 31 0.81 2.75 11.90
N ALA A 32 2.07 2.42 11.64
CA ALA A 32 3.03 3.38 11.09
C ALA A 32 2.64 3.82 9.67
N PHE A 33 2.15 2.90 8.87
CA PHE A 33 1.68 3.12 7.51
C PHE A 33 0.49 4.10 7.48
N GLU A 34 -0.53 3.87 8.29
CA GLU A 34 -1.66 4.79 8.42
C GLU A 34 -1.19 6.20 8.79
N LYS A 35 -0.36 6.31 9.83
CA LYS A 35 0.19 7.60 10.26
C LYS A 35 0.98 8.31 9.16
N TYR A 36 1.74 7.57 8.36
CA TYR A 36 2.52 8.13 7.24
C TYR A 36 1.61 8.71 6.15
N PHE A 37 0.56 7.97 5.76
CA PHE A 37 -0.34 8.43 4.72
C PHE A 37 -1.31 9.51 5.21
N ASP A 38 -1.74 9.47 6.45
CA ASP A 38 -2.48 10.58 7.09
C ASP A 38 -1.64 11.86 7.11
N ALA A 39 -0.35 11.75 7.45
CA ALA A 39 0.55 12.89 7.39
C ALA A 39 0.70 13.44 5.97
N ARG A 40 0.77 12.58 4.95
CA ARG A 40 0.79 13.00 3.54
C ARG A 40 -0.50 13.68 3.12
N ALA A 41 -1.65 13.11 3.45
CA ALA A 41 -2.95 13.67 3.13
C ALA A 41 -3.15 15.06 3.75
N ASN A 42 -2.64 15.25 4.96
CA ASN A 42 -2.72 16.52 5.69
C ASN A 42 -1.51 17.45 5.45
N GLN A 43 -0.61 17.10 4.51
CA GLN A 43 0.59 17.86 4.18
C GLN A 43 1.50 18.13 5.39
N ASN A 44 1.49 17.25 6.38
CA ASN A 44 2.40 17.29 7.52
C ASN A 44 3.77 16.72 7.12
N TRP A 45 4.52 17.53 6.36
CA TRP A 45 5.76 17.10 5.74
C TRP A 45 6.88 16.80 6.71
N ASP A 46 6.86 17.41 7.90
CA ASP A 46 7.83 17.08 8.98
C ASP A 46 7.61 15.64 9.46
N THR A 47 6.37 15.24 9.68
CA THR A 47 6.04 13.86 10.02
C THR A 47 6.41 12.90 8.89
N VAL A 48 6.05 13.20 7.64
CA VAL A 48 6.42 12.38 6.48
C VAL A 48 7.93 12.18 6.41
N ALA A 49 8.71 13.26 6.44
CA ALA A 49 10.17 13.19 6.38
C ALA A 49 10.78 12.43 7.56
N SER A 50 10.18 12.51 8.75
CA SER A 50 10.65 11.79 9.93
C SER A 50 10.38 10.28 9.88
N MET A 51 9.43 9.86 9.05
CA MET A 51 9.05 8.45 8.86
C MET A 51 9.70 7.81 7.63
N GLU A 52 10.60 8.52 6.97
CA GLU A 52 11.48 7.96 5.94
C GLU A 52 12.86 7.68 6.53
N SER A 53 13.55 6.66 6.01
CA SER A 53 14.85 6.23 6.49
C SER A 53 15.85 7.40 6.58
N ALA A 54 16.57 7.48 7.68
CA ALA A 54 17.56 8.54 7.92
C ALA A 54 18.70 8.49 6.89
N SER A 55 19.05 7.31 6.39
CA SER A 55 20.05 7.12 5.34
C SER A 55 19.50 7.35 3.92
N GLY A 56 18.26 7.77 3.80
CA GLY A 56 17.57 7.99 2.52
C GLY A 56 16.72 6.81 2.07
N THR A 57 15.87 7.08 1.08
CA THR A 57 14.94 6.12 0.50
C THR A 57 15.29 5.81 -0.95
N TYR A 58 15.08 4.56 -1.37
CA TYR A 58 15.12 4.17 -2.78
C TYR A 58 13.71 4.35 -3.37
N ASN A 59 13.58 5.25 -4.32
CA ASN A 59 12.32 5.60 -4.91
C ASN A 59 12.29 5.30 -6.40
N SER A 60 11.20 4.67 -6.87
CA SER A 60 10.85 4.58 -8.28
C SER A 60 9.46 5.14 -8.45
N ASN A 61 9.30 6.10 -9.33
CA ASN A 61 8.04 6.81 -9.50
C ASN A 61 7.27 6.35 -10.72
N SER A 62 5.97 6.57 -10.70
CA SER A 62 5.04 6.28 -11.80
C SER A 62 5.23 7.18 -13.04
N ASP A 63 6.08 8.21 -12.96
CA ASP A 63 6.40 9.12 -14.06
C ASP A 63 7.38 8.52 -15.07
N GLY A 64 7.77 7.26 -14.91
CA GLY A 64 8.74 6.58 -15.78
C GLY A 64 10.19 6.91 -15.46
N SER A 65 10.48 7.70 -14.46
CA SER A 65 11.86 7.96 -14.01
C SER A 65 12.45 6.71 -13.38
N PHE A 66 13.40 6.10 -14.09
CA PHE A 66 13.85 4.73 -13.82
C PHE A 66 14.87 4.61 -12.69
N HIS A 67 15.60 5.64 -12.38
CA HIS A 67 16.68 5.54 -11.39
C HIS A 67 16.80 6.81 -10.60
N LYS A 68 16.29 6.79 -9.37
CA LYS A 68 16.57 7.86 -8.42
C LYS A 68 17.68 7.41 -7.49
N VAL A 69 18.71 8.24 -7.39
CA VAL A 69 19.79 8.04 -6.43
C VAL A 69 19.20 7.98 -5.03
N LEU A 70 19.74 7.09 -4.19
CA LEU A 70 19.40 7.05 -2.76
C LEU A 70 19.51 8.45 -2.17
N SER A 71 18.43 8.97 -1.65
CA SER A 71 18.39 10.33 -1.10
C SER A 71 17.42 10.43 0.06
N LYS A 72 17.74 11.33 0.99
CA LYS A 72 16.81 11.74 2.04
C LYS A 72 16.02 12.95 1.56
N THR A 73 14.72 12.82 1.46
CA THR A 73 13.84 13.94 1.15
C THR A 73 13.54 14.72 2.43
N THR A 74 13.84 16.01 2.43
CA THR A 74 13.54 16.88 3.56
C THR A 74 12.08 17.34 3.54
N ALA A 75 11.55 17.79 4.68
CA ALA A 75 10.22 18.38 4.77
C ALA A 75 10.06 19.59 3.83
N ALA A 76 11.10 20.40 3.68
CA ALA A 76 11.11 21.54 2.76
C ALA A 76 10.99 21.10 1.29
N GLN A 77 11.68 20.02 0.91
CA GLN A 77 11.57 19.45 -0.44
C GLN A 77 10.20 18.83 -0.68
N TRP A 78 9.63 18.12 0.31
CA TRP A 78 8.25 17.61 0.23
C TRP A 78 7.27 18.77 0.03
N LYS A 79 7.38 19.84 0.82
CA LYS A 79 6.54 21.04 0.68
C LYS A 79 6.70 21.68 -0.69
N ALA A 80 7.92 21.80 -1.18
CA ALA A 80 8.22 22.40 -2.48
C ALA A 80 7.73 21.56 -3.67
N SER A 81 7.53 20.24 -3.47
CA SER A 81 7.00 19.36 -4.53
C SER A 81 5.56 19.72 -4.93
N GLY A 82 4.85 20.47 -4.10
CA GLY A 82 3.47 20.89 -4.37
C GLY A 82 2.47 19.74 -4.46
N GLN A 83 2.83 18.53 -3.96
CA GLN A 83 1.92 17.40 -3.99
C GLN A 83 0.66 17.69 -3.20
N ALA A 84 -0.47 17.58 -3.88
CA ALA A 84 -1.80 17.71 -3.32
C ALA A 84 -2.74 16.74 -4.01
N GLY A 85 -3.94 16.59 -3.46
CA GLY A 85 -4.97 15.75 -4.08
C GLY A 85 -5.80 15.02 -3.05
N ALA A 86 -6.82 14.34 -3.56
CA ALA A 86 -7.65 13.42 -2.81
C ALA A 86 -7.30 11.99 -3.26
N LEU A 87 -6.37 11.37 -2.56
CA LEU A 87 -5.87 10.04 -2.89
C LEU A 87 -6.23 9.08 -1.74
N ASN A 88 -6.72 7.90 -2.11
CA ASN A 88 -7.13 6.86 -1.19
C ASN A 88 -6.23 5.63 -1.33
N ILE A 89 -6.10 4.91 -0.24
CA ILE A 89 -5.43 3.63 -0.17
C ILE A 89 -6.47 2.53 -0.25
N TYR A 90 -6.21 1.54 -1.09
CA TYR A 90 -7.08 0.38 -1.25
C TYR A 90 -6.27 -0.91 -1.10
N TYR A 91 -6.86 -1.87 -0.41
CA TYR A 91 -6.35 -3.23 -0.21
C TYR A 91 -4.88 -3.28 0.26
N PRO A 92 -4.53 -2.58 1.36
CA PRO A 92 -3.19 -2.68 1.90
C PRO A 92 -2.95 -4.10 2.44
N GLU A 93 -1.85 -4.69 2.01
CA GLU A 93 -1.41 -6.00 2.48
C GLU A 93 0.00 -5.85 3.05
N PHE A 94 0.21 -6.49 4.19
CA PHE A 94 1.47 -6.46 4.93
C PHE A 94 2.03 -7.87 4.98
N ALA A 95 3.33 -8.03 4.76
CA ALA A 95 4.02 -9.30 4.85
C ALA A 95 5.34 -9.12 5.59
N GLU A 96 5.47 -9.72 6.74
CA GLU A 96 6.73 -9.77 7.47
C GLU A 96 7.77 -10.57 6.68
N LEU A 97 8.91 -9.94 6.39
CA LEU A 97 10.06 -10.59 5.76
C LEU A 97 11.12 -10.96 6.79
N SER A 98 11.17 -10.22 7.89
CA SER A 98 11.95 -10.50 9.10
C SER A 98 11.43 -9.60 10.24
N ASP A 99 11.92 -9.82 11.47
CA ASP A 99 11.54 -9.05 12.65
C ASP A 99 11.67 -7.53 12.48
N ASP A 100 12.53 -7.10 11.57
CA ASP A 100 12.85 -5.68 11.31
C ASP A 100 12.51 -5.23 9.89
N VAL A 101 11.85 -6.06 9.08
CA VAL A 101 11.49 -5.74 7.69
C VAL A 101 10.09 -6.23 7.37
N VAL A 102 9.23 -5.33 6.93
CA VAL A 102 7.89 -5.63 6.43
C VAL A 102 7.72 -5.09 5.02
N TYR A 103 7.28 -5.94 4.12
CA TYR A 103 6.84 -5.57 2.79
C TYR A 103 5.38 -5.15 2.83
N VAL A 104 5.04 -4.05 2.13
CA VAL A 104 3.67 -3.55 2.00
C VAL A 104 3.34 -3.36 0.53
N ARG A 105 2.14 -3.79 0.12
CA ARG A 105 1.60 -3.49 -1.21
C ARG A 105 0.18 -2.98 -1.11
N PHE A 106 -0.20 -2.06 -2.00
CA PHE A 106 -1.52 -1.46 -2.03
C PHE A 106 -1.77 -0.73 -3.36
N TYR A 107 -3.00 -0.32 -3.60
CA TYR A 107 -3.32 0.67 -4.61
C TYR A 107 -3.43 2.06 -3.98
N TYR A 108 -2.93 3.06 -4.69
CA TYR A 108 -3.01 4.46 -4.28
C TYR A 108 -3.61 5.24 -5.44
N GLU A 109 -4.88 5.63 -5.29
CA GLU A 109 -5.72 6.09 -6.39
C GLU A 109 -6.59 7.28 -5.99
N GLY A 110 -6.91 8.11 -6.97
CA GLY A 110 -7.78 9.26 -6.81
C GLY A 110 -7.41 10.39 -7.74
N ILE A 111 -7.52 11.61 -7.26
CA ILE A 111 -7.19 12.82 -8.02
C ILE A 111 -5.90 13.42 -7.47
N ALA A 112 -4.88 13.50 -8.32
CA ALA A 112 -3.66 14.24 -8.03
C ALA A 112 -3.79 15.68 -8.55
N ILE A 113 -3.33 16.64 -7.76
CA ILE A 113 -3.33 18.07 -8.09
C ILE A 113 -1.87 18.52 -8.19
N ASN A 114 -1.55 19.17 -9.30
CA ASN A 114 -0.25 19.80 -9.53
C ASN A 114 -0.46 21.23 -10.05
N GLY A 115 -0.32 22.19 -9.17
CA GLY A 115 -0.67 23.58 -9.44
C GLY A 115 -2.16 23.73 -9.74
N SER A 116 -2.52 24.23 -10.94
CA SER A 116 -3.91 24.37 -11.39
C SER A 116 -4.46 23.15 -12.14
N LYS A 117 -3.66 22.09 -12.33
CA LYS A 117 -4.06 20.91 -13.08
C LYS A 117 -4.43 19.80 -12.13
N SER A 118 -5.56 19.16 -12.39
CA SER A 118 -5.95 17.90 -11.75
C SER A 118 -5.90 16.78 -12.78
N SER A 119 -5.53 15.60 -12.32
CA SER A 119 -5.48 14.40 -13.15
C SER A 119 -5.88 13.18 -12.34
N ASP A 120 -6.46 12.21 -13.02
CA ASP A 120 -6.67 10.88 -12.47
C ASP A 120 -5.32 10.24 -12.14
N TYR A 121 -5.20 9.66 -10.97
CA TYR A 121 -3.98 9.04 -10.49
C TYR A 121 -4.28 7.64 -10.00
N ARG A 122 -3.71 6.65 -10.67
CA ARG A 122 -3.88 5.23 -10.35
C ARG A 122 -2.55 4.53 -10.34
N THR A 123 -2.15 4.05 -9.19
CA THR A 123 -0.88 3.37 -9.03
C THR A 123 -0.99 2.11 -8.20
N LYS A 124 -0.17 1.12 -8.56
CA LYS A 124 0.20 0.02 -7.68
C LYS A 124 1.45 0.44 -6.94
N VAL A 125 1.43 0.31 -5.64
CA VAL A 125 2.54 0.73 -4.79
C VAL A 125 3.08 -0.45 -4.02
N THR A 126 4.40 -0.52 -3.92
CA THR A 126 5.09 -1.40 -2.99
C THR A 126 6.07 -0.60 -2.15
N GLN A 127 6.19 -0.98 -0.89
CA GLN A 127 7.12 -0.36 0.06
C GLN A 127 7.81 -1.45 0.88
N ASN A 128 9.07 -1.21 1.24
CA ASN A 128 9.66 -1.93 2.36
C ASN A 128 9.82 -0.96 3.53
N TRP A 129 9.27 -1.37 4.63
CA TRP A 129 9.42 -0.72 5.92
C TRP A 129 10.49 -1.44 6.71
N ILE A 130 11.39 -0.68 7.30
CA ILE A 130 12.48 -1.23 8.12
C ILE A 130 12.46 -0.60 9.51
N LYS A 131 13.01 -1.30 10.48
CA LYS A 131 13.11 -0.80 11.86
C LYS A 131 14.47 -0.13 12.07
N GLU A 132 14.48 1.20 12.14
CA GLU A 132 15.67 2.01 12.44
C GLU A 132 15.53 2.64 13.85
N ASN A 133 16.48 2.35 14.74
CA ASN A 133 16.46 2.85 16.13
C ASN A 133 15.12 2.63 16.84
N GLY A 134 14.52 1.45 16.65
CA GLY A 134 13.24 1.07 17.26
C GLY A 134 12.00 1.68 16.63
N LYS A 135 12.13 2.41 15.51
CA LYS A 135 11.00 3.01 14.77
C LYS A 135 10.88 2.41 13.39
N TRP A 136 9.66 2.17 12.96
CA TRP A 136 9.38 1.77 11.59
C TRP A 136 9.43 2.98 10.66
N VAL A 137 10.24 2.87 9.60
CA VAL A 137 10.43 3.89 8.58
C VAL A 137 10.42 3.28 7.18
N VAL A 138 10.00 4.06 6.21
CA VAL A 138 10.02 3.66 4.80
C VAL A 138 11.44 3.66 4.28
N LYS A 139 11.87 2.54 3.71
CA LYS A 139 13.20 2.39 3.09
C LYS A 139 13.15 2.36 1.57
N THR A 140 12.16 1.71 1.00
CA THR A 140 11.97 1.67 -0.46
C THR A 140 10.53 2.00 -0.81
N GLN A 141 10.32 2.64 -1.95
CA GLN A 141 9.00 2.89 -2.50
C GLN A 141 9.04 2.70 -4.02
N HIS A 142 8.10 1.94 -4.53
CA HIS A 142 7.92 1.78 -5.96
C HIS A 142 6.46 2.10 -6.31
N TYR A 143 6.27 3.06 -7.18
CA TYR A 143 4.99 3.46 -7.73
C TYR A 143 4.94 3.10 -9.20
N SER A 144 4.03 2.25 -9.63
CA SER A 144 3.85 1.90 -11.03
C SER A 144 2.44 2.24 -11.50
N PRO A 145 2.27 2.79 -12.73
CA PRO A 145 0.95 3.08 -13.26
C PRO A 145 0.08 1.83 -13.32
N ALA A 146 -1.20 1.98 -12.99
CA ALA A 146 -2.23 0.98 -13.16
C ALA A 146 -3.14 1.39 -14.34
N GLN A 147 -2.59 1.40 -15.55
CA GLN A 147 -3.26 1.95 -16.75
C GLN A 147 -4.55 1.21 -17.12
N PHE A 148 -4.60 -0.11 -16.89
CA PHE A 148 -5.72 -0.95 -17.30
C PHE A 148 -6.46 -1.56 -16.12
N GLY A 149 -6.42 -0.90 -14.99
CA GLY A 149 -7.01 -1.41 -13.77
C GLY A 149 -6.59 -0.58 -12.59
N GLY A 150 -6.61 -1.17 -11.47
CA GLY A 150 -6.55 -0.57 -10.18
C GLY A 150 -7.71 -1.14 -9.42
N VAL A 151 -8.19 -0.45 -8.44
CA VAL A 151 -9.38 -0.88 -7.68
C VAL A 151 -10.64 -0.74 -8.52
N HIS A 152 -10.67 0.28 -9.37
CA HIS A 152 -11.72 0.49 -10.37
C HIS A 152 -11.29 -0.21 -11.68
N ILE A 153 -11.23 -1.55 -11.63
CA ILE A 153 -10.97 -2.34 -12.81
C ILE A 153 -12.14 -2.13 -13.77
N THR A 154 -11.85 -1.54 -14.91
CA THR A 154 -12.69 -1.65 -16.08
C THR A 154 -12.62 -3.10 -16.51
N VAL A 155 -13.63 -3.90 -16.21
CA VAL A 155 -13.74 -5.25 -16.72
C VAL A 155 -14.27 -5.19 -18.15
N ALA A 156 -13.99 -6.23 -18.95
CA ALA A 156 -14.43 -6.25 -20.35
C ALA A 156 -15.94 -5.99 -20.49
N SER A 157 -16.74 -6.45 -19.54
CA SER A 157 -18.18 -6.20 -19.46
C SER A 157 -18.60 -4.73 -19.33
N ASP A 158 -17.68 -3.83 -18.92
CA ASP A 158 -17.99 -2.40 -18.85
C ASP A 158 -18.06 -1.75 -20.24
N PHE A 159 -17.64 -2.48 -21.28
CA PHE A 159 -17.68 -2.06 -22.68
C PHE A 159 -18.69 -2.86 -23.52
N GLU A 160 -19.38 -3.82 -22.91
CA GLU A 160 -20.44 -4.58 -23.53
C GLU A 160 -21.79 -3.90 -23.27
N GLU A 161 -22.12 -2.89 -24.10
CA GLU A 161 -23.48 -2.35 -24.22
C GLU A 161 -24.23 -3.02 -25.37
#